data_32d8b9760ca8438bcdcae5cfef5956dc
#
_entry.id   32d8b9760ca8438bcdcae5cfef5956dc
#
_cell.length_a   1.000
_cell.length_b   1.000
_cell.length_c   1.000
_cell.angle_alpha   90.00
_cell.angle_beta   90.00
_cell.angle_gamma   90.00
#
_symmetry.space_group_name_H-M   'P 1'
#
loop_
_entity.id
_entity.type
_entity.pdbx_description
1 polymer ?
#
loop_
_entity_poly.entity_id
_entity_poly.type
_entity_poly.pdbx_seq_one_letter_code
_entity_poly.pdbx_strand_id
1 'polypeptide(L)'
;MALRVIRFSMLLLCVLAAALALAGSISASPSSEVDILHVDGDIVPAVSSYIDRGISHAEDHQAAAVIIELSTPGGLLSTTEKIVDRILDAKVPVVVYVDRWAGSAGTFITLAAHVAAMAPGSRIGAASPISTQGDLSETLQKKLTQDTAARIRSLADLRGRNEIAAEATVVEALSFTDQEALGLAPIPASDQQLLGLDSPYLSPPLVDLGAKDVDSLIAQLNGRTVNVAGEQVTINTEGYVKNDVGMSTIEKFLQAISNPDIAYVLLSLAVIALILEFIHPGAILPGVV
;
A
#
# COMPACT_ATOMS: atom_id res chain seq x y z
N MET A 1 38.93 46.39 -39.14
CA MET A 1 39.20 45.46 -38.00
C MET A 1 37.94 45.20 -37.20
N ALA A 2 37.13 46.18 -36.88
CA ALA A 2 35.90 46.05 -36.08
C ALA A 2 34.84 45.09 -36.67
N LEU A 3 34.61 45.08 -37.98
CA LEU A 3 33.59 44.20 -38.62
C LEU A 3 33.93 42.69 -38.57
N ARG A 4 35.20 42.33 -38.51
CA ARG A 4 35.61 40.91 -38.35
C ARG A 4 35.42 40.42 -36.91
N VAL A 5 35.64 41.27 -35.92
CA VAL A 5 35.43 40.97 -34.50
C VAL A 5 33.96 40.76 -34.22
N ILE A 6 33.07 41.61 -34.77
CA ILE A 6 31.60 41.50 -34.60
C ILE A 6 31.05 40.21 -35.21
N ARG A 7 31.57 39.81 -36.40
CA ARG A 7 31.15 38.54 -37.03
C ARG A 7 31.61 37.32 -36.27
N PHE A 8 32.82 37.36 -35.68
CA PHE A 8 33.34 36.27 -34.85
C PHE A 8 32.58 36.13 -33.54
N SER A 9 32.23 37.23 -32.89
CA SER A 9 31.39 37.26 -31.66
C SER A 9 29.99 36.72 -31.93
N MET A 10 29.36 37.09 -33.07
CA MET A 10 28.05 36.58 -33.45
C MET A 10 28.08 35.06 -33.76
N LEU A 11 29.13 34.57 -34.42
CA LEU A 11 29.27 33.16 -34.68
C LEU A 11 29.47 32.36 -33.37
N LEU A 12 30.28 32.88 -32.44
CA LEU A 12 30.49 32.28 -31.13
C LEU A 12 29.18 32.23 -30.31
N LEU A 13 28.37 33.30 -30.37
CA LEU A 13 27.06 33.35 -29.69
C LEU A 13 26.06 32.37 -30.30
N CYS A 14 26.05 32.20 -31.62
CA CYS A 14 25.20 31.23 -32.30
C CYS A 14 25.64 29.78 -31.99
N VAL A 15 26.93 29.49 -31.90
CA VAL A 15 27.43 28.18 -31.51
C VAL A 15 27.14 27.87 -30.06
N LEU A 16 27.22 28.87 -29.17
CA LEU A 16 26.89 28.72 -27.76
C LEU A 16 25.37 28.51 -27.57
N ALA A 17 24.53 29.26 -28.34
CA ALA A 17 23.09 29.08 -28.34
C ALA A 17 22.67 27.71 -28.91
N ALA A 18 23.33 27.22 -29.96
CA ALA A 18 23.12 25.89 -30.52
C ALA A 18 23.58 24.79 -29.53
N ALA A 19 24.66 24.98 -28.81
CA ALA A 19 25.16 24.05 -27.80
C ALA A 19 24.20 24.03 -26.58
N LEU A 20 23.65 25.17 -26.14
CA LEU A 20 22.60 25.23 -25.11
C LEU A 20 21.28 24.58 -25.57
N ALA A 21 20.91 24.74 -26.84
CA ALA A 21 19.71 24.12 -27.40
C ALA A 21 19.85 22.58 -27.54
N LEU A 22 21.07 22.08 -27.77
CA LEU A 22 21.35 20.62 -27.74
C LEU A 22 21.51 20.07 -26.33
N ALA A 23 21.80 20.89 -25.32
CA ALA A 23 21.82 20.51 -23.91
C ALA A 23 20.40 20.45 -23.29
N GLY A 24 19.40 20.97 -24.02
CA GLY A 24 18.00 20.92 -23.61
C GLY A 24 17.38 19.56 -23.93
N SER A 25 16.94 18.88 -22.89
CA SER A 25 16.15 17.64 -22.87
C SER A 25 16.96 16.35 -22.82
N ILE A 26 17.78 16.20 -21.78
CA ILE A 26 17.87 14.89 -21.16
C ILE A 26 16.54 14.75 -20.41
N SER A 27 15.50 14.32 -21.14
CA SER A 27 14.37 13.65 -20.48
C SER A 27 15.01 12.44 -19.85
N ALA A 28 15.12 12.42 -18.53
CA ALA A 28 15.43 11.19 -17.82
C ALA A 28 14.39 10.19 -18.32
N SER A 29 14.83 9.16 -19.03
CA SER A 29 13.95 8.02 -19.30
C SER A 29 13.42 7.60 -17.95
N PRO A 30 12.09 7.37 -17.79
CA PRO A 30 11.58 6.85 -16.53
C PRO A 30 12.44 5.67 -16.14
N SER A 31 12.95 5.67 -14.92
CA SER A 31 13.78 4.57 -14.47
C SER A 31 12.93 3.31 -14.56
N SER A 32 13.45 2.23 -15.14
CA SER A 32 12.79 0.93 -15.10
C SER A 32 12.92 0.28 -13.71
N GLU A 33 13.15 1.08 -12.68
CA GLU A 33 13.22 0.65 -11.29
C GLU A 33 11.82 0.35 -10.77
N VAL A 34 11.70 -0.78 -10.07
CA VAL A 34 10.47 -1.18 -9.38
C VAL A 34 10.83 -1.36 -7.91
N ASP A 35 10.29 -0.48 -7.07
CA ASP A 35 10.47 -0.55 -5.63
C ASP A 35 9.53 -1.59 -5.02
N ILE A 36 10.06 -2.44 -4.13
CA ILE A 36 9.29 -3.49 -3.46
C ILE A 36 9.31 -3.24 -1.96
N LEU A 37 8.12 -3.18 -1.37
CA LEU A 37 7.87 -3.04 0.05
C LEU A 37 7.26 -4.33 0.58
N HIS A 38 7.84 -4.91 1.63
CA HIS A 38 7.32 -6.12 2.27
C HIS A 38 6.57 -5.77 3.55
N VAL A 39 5.26 -6.03 3.56
CA VAL A 39 4.37 -5.78 4.70
C VAL A 39 3.78 -7.10 5.17
N ASP A 40 4.30 -7.62 6.28
CA ASP A 40 3.80 -8.84 6.94
C ASP A 40 3.42 -8.54 8.40
N GLY A 41 2.20 -8.90 8.79
CA GLY A 41 1.64 -8.69 10.12
C GLY A 41 0.70 -7.49 10.24
N ASP A 42 0.54 -6.99 11.46
CA ASP A 42 -0.48 -5.99 11.80
C ASP A 42 -0.20 -4.60 11.20
N ILE A 43 -1.26 -3.94 10.74
CA ILE A 43 -1.21 -2.56 10.23
C ILE A 43 -1.18 -1.59 11.42
N VAL A 44 0.03 -1.23 11.81
CA VAL A 44 0.36 -0.33 12.93
C VAL A 44 1.05 0.94 12.41
N PRO A 45 1.18 2.02 13.22
CA PRO A 45 1.76 3.29 12.75
C PRO A 45 3.15 3.16 12.12
N ALA A 46 3.99 2.22 12.57
CA ALA A 46 5.30 1.96 11.98
C ALA A 46 5.19 1.50 10.52
N VAL A 47 4.17 0.67 10.20
CA VAL A 47 3.90 0.21 8.82
C VAL A 47 3.46 1.38 7.94
N SER A 48 2.61 2.29 8.46
CA SER A 48 2.22 3.50 7.72
C SER A 48 3.43 4.38 7.38
N SER A 49 4.34 4.58 8.33
CA SER A 49 5.57 5.36 8.11
C SER A 49 6.49 4.69 7.08
N TYR A 50 6.59 3.37 7.13
CA TYR A 50 7.36 2.57 6.17
C TYR A 50 6.80 2.68 4.74
N ILE A 51 5.48 2.53 4.58
CA ILE A 51 4.82 2.64 3.27
C ILE A 51 4.97 4.08 2.72
N ASP A 52 4.75 5.10 3.55
CA ASP A 52 4.92 6.51 3.15
C ASP A 52 6.35 6.77 2.66
N ARG A 53 7.36 6.33 3.42
CA ARG A 53 8.77 6.45 3.02
C ARG A 53 9.08 5.69 1.73
N GLY A 54 8.52 4.49 1.56
CA GLY A 54 8.71 3.69 0.34
C GLY A 54 8.08 4.34 -0.89
N ILE A 55 6.86 4.87 -0.77
CA ILE A 55 6.22 5.62 -1.86
C ILE A 55 7.00 6.91 -2.16
N SER A 56 7.45 7.64 -1.14
CA SER A 56 8.28 8.84 -1.32
C SER A 56 9.61 8.52 -2.02
N HIS A 57 10.25 7.40 -1.65
CA HIS A 57 11.46 6.93 -2.34
C HIS A 57 11.18 6.67 -3.83
N ALA A 58 10.10 5.97 -4.16
CA ALA A 58 9.72 5.71 -5.55
C ALA A 58 9.42 7.00 -6.33
N GLU A 59 8.79 7.99 -5.70
CA GLU A 59 8.53 9.32 -6.30
C GLU A 59 9.83 10.08 -6.57
N ASP A 60 10.76 10.11 -5.60
CA ASP A 60 12.03 10.83 -5.71
C ASP A 60 12.94 10.23 -6.80
N HIS A 61 12.87 8.91 -7.01
CA HIS A 61 13.65 8.19 -8.02
C HIS A 61 12.89 7.97 -9.33
N GLN A 62 11.64 8.48 -9.43
CA GLN A 62 10.79 8.30 -10.61
C GLN A 62 10.66 6.82 -11.01
N ALA A 63 10.48 5.94 -10.02
CA ALA A 63 10.31 4.52 -10.23
C ALA A 63 9.11 4.23 -11.14
N ALA A 64 9.19 3.18 -11.95
CA ALA A 64 8.10 2.76 -12.84
C ALA A 64 6.85 2.36 -12.05
N ALA A 65 7.05 1.77 -10.87
CA ALA A 65 5.99 1.44 -9.92
C ALA A 65 6.59 1.15 -8.54
N VAL A 66 5.76 1.25 -7.49
CA VAL A 66 6.03 0.67 -6.18
C VAL A 66 5.07 -0.48 -5.93
N ILE A 67 5.60 -1.64 -5.55
CA ILE A 67 4.81 -2.84 -5.23
C ILE A 67 4.83 -3.03 -3.72
N ILE A 68 3.66 -3.06 -3.11
CA ILE A 68 3.48 -3.43 -1.71
C ILE A 68 3.08 -4.91 -1.67
N GLU A 69 4.02 -5.79 -1.35
CA GLU A 69 3.74 -7.20 -1.08
C GLU A 69 3.12 -7.30 0.31
N LEU A 70 1.84 -7.70 0.36
CA LEU A 70 1.00 -7.57 1.53
C LEU A 70 0.51 -8.91 2.05
N SER A 71 0.74 -9.16 3.34
CA SER A 71 0.13 -10.25 4.10
C SER A 71 -0.24 -9.74 5.49
N THR A 72 -1.53 -9.48 5.74
CA THR A 72 -1.99 -8.88 7.01
C THR A 72 -3.34 -9.41 7.46
N PRO A 73 -3.52 -9.65 8.77
CA PRO A 73 -4.84 -9.89 9.36
C PRO A 73 -5.69 -8.60 9.47
N GLY A 74 -5.04 -7.42 9.39
CA GLY A 74 -5.66 -6.14 9.60
C GLY A 74 -4.87 -5.24 10.53
N GLY A 75 -5.53 -4.28 11.18
CA GLY A 75 -4.89 -3.38 12.12
C GLY A 75 -5.73 -2.16 12.46
N LEU A 76 -5.08 -1.07 12.86
CA LEU A 76 -5.77 0.14 13.32
C LEU A 76 -6.44 0.88 12.17
N LEU A 77 -7.72 1.21 12.29
CA LEU A 77 -8.49 1.96 11.29
C LEU A 77 -7.80 3.29 10.94
N SER A 78 -7.36 4.05 11.95
CA SER A 78 -6.68 5.33 11.72
C SER A 78 -5.35 5.21 10.98
N THR A 79 -4.65 4.09 11.12
CA THR A 79 -3.44 3.78 10.36
C THR A 79 -3.79 3.39 8.93
N THR A 80 -4.84 2.59 8.76
CA THR A 80 -5.37 2.18 7.45
C THR A 80 -5.74 3.39 6.61
N GLU A 81 -6.48 4.33 7.16
CA GLU A 81 -6.88 5.56 6.46
C GLU A 81 -5.64 6.37 5.99
N LYS A 82 -4.62 6.52 6.83
CA LYS A 82 -3.37 7.20 6.43
C LYS A 82 -2.68 6.52 5.25
N ILE A 83 -2.65 5.18 5.25
CA ILE A 83 -2.05 4.41 4.15
C ILE A 83 -2.90 4.56 2.87
N VAL A 84 -4.22 4.45 2.99
CA VAL A 84 -5.16 4.64 1.88
C VAL A 84 -4.99 6.03 1.27
N ASP A 85 -5.01 7.08 2.09
CA ASP A 85 -4.85 8.46 1.62
C ASP A 85 -3.49 8.65 0.95
N ARG A 86 -2.40 8.09 1.52
CA ARG A 86 -1.06 8.16 0.90
C ARG A 86 -1.00 7.46 -0.46
N ILE A 87 -1.71 6.33 -0.63
CA ILE A 87 -1.80 5.64 -1.93
C ILE A 87 -2.60 6.49 -2.94
N LEU A 88 -3.67 7.13 -2.51
CA LEU A 88 -4.49 7.99 -3.37
C LEU A 88 -3.71 9.23 -3.84
N ASP A 89 -2.86 9.79 -2.98
CA ASP A 89 -2.04 10.98 -3.24
C ASP A 89 -0.70 10.66 -3.95
N ALA A 90 -0.41 9.38 -4.21
CA ALA A 90 0.84 8.97 -4.84
C ALA A 90 0.98 9.52 -6.26
N LYS A 91 2.23 9.91 -6.62
CA LYS A 91 2.59 10.42 -7.94
C LYS A 91 3.22 9.36 -8.85
N VAL A 92 3.37 8.16 -8.33
CA VAL A 92 3.83 6.97 -9.06
C VAL A 92 2.78 5.86 -8.95
N PRO A 93 2.72 4.91 -9.89
CA PRO A 93 1.84 3.75 -9.77
C PRO A 93 2.12 2.95 -8.50
N VAL A 94 1.12 2.79 -7.64
CA VAL A 94 1.18 1.93 -6.46
C VAL A 94 0.42 0.65 -6.77
N VAL A 95 1.09 -0.48 -6.65
CA VAL A 95 0.56 -1.83 -6.85
C VAL A 95 0.52 -2.53 -5.50
N VAL A 96 -0.59 -3.14 -5.14
CA VAL A 96 -0.66 -4.01 -3.96
C VAL A 96 -0.77 -5.46 -4.43
N TYR A 97 0.15 -6.28 -3.99
CA TYR A 97 0.19 -7.71 -4.25
C TYR A 97 -0.10 -8.48 -2.97
N VAL A 98 -1.26 -9.10 -2.91
CA VAL A 98 -1.67 -9.92 -1.77
C VAL A 98 -0.98 -11.27 -1.88
N ASP A 99 0.04 -11.50 -1.05
CA ASP A 99 0.78 -12.78 -1.02
C ASP A 99 -0.05 -13.91 -0.40
N ARG A 100 -0.61 -13.69 0.80
CA ARG A 100 -1.38 -14.70 1.52
C ARG A 100 -2.75 -14.21 1.97
N TRP A 101 -2.81 -13.02 2.57
CA TRP A 101 -4.03 -12.52 3.16
C TRP A 101 -4.07 -10.98 3.19
N ALA A 102 -5.17 -10.43 2.71
CA ALA A 102 -5.52 -9.02 2.87
C ALA A 102 -6.80 -8.92 3.72
N GLY A 103 -6.67 -9.21 5.02
CA GLY A 103 -7.78 -9.11 5.97
C GLY A 103 -8.01 -7.68 6.46
N SER A 104 -9.26 -7.30 6.69
CA SER A 104 -9.63 -6.03 7.33
C SER A 104 -8.92 -4.82 6.68
N ALA A 105 -7.99 -4.16 7.39
CA ALA A 105 -7.16 -3.08 6.86
C ALA A 105 -6.53 -3.41 5.49
N GLY A 106 -6.10 -4.65 5.30
CA GLY A 106 -5.50 -5.11 4.06
C GLY A 106 -6.43 -5.00 2.86
N THR A 107 -7.74 -5.21 3.07
CA THR A 107 -8.76 -5.05 2.02
C THR A 107 -8.80 -3.60 1.53
N PHE A 108 -8.84 -2.62 2.45
CA PHE A 108 -8.83 -1.19 2.11
C PHE A 108 -7.56 -0.78 1.36
N ILE A 109 -6.40 -1.22 1.86
CA ILE A 109 -5.10 -0.93 1.26
C ILE A 109 -5.05 -1.51 -0.17
N THR A 110 -5.53 -2.74 -0.35
CA THR A 110 -5.58 -3.39 -1.66
C THR A 110 -6.52 -2.66 -2.63
N LEU A 111 -7.72 -2.27 -2.16
CA LEU A 111 -8.69 -1.59 -3.02
C LEU A 111 -8.32 -0.13 -3.32
N ALA A 112 -7.50 0.53 -2.51
CA ALA A 112 -6.96 1.86 -2.81
C ALA A 112 -5.91 1.85 -3.93
N ALA A 113 -5.19 0.75 -4.12
CA ALA A 113 -4.08 0.62 -5.07
C ALA A 113 -4.49 0.90 -6.52
N HIS A 114 -3.56 1.45 -7.31
CA HIS A 114 -3.74 1.66 -8.74
C HIS A 114 -3.89 0.32 -9.50
N VAL A 115 -3.18 -0.71 -9.04
CA VAL A 115 -3.37 -2.11 -9.45
C VAL A 115 -3.42 -2.99 -8.21
N ALA A 116 -4.48 -3.79 -8.09
CA ALA A 116 -4.62 -4.81 -7.06
C ALA A 116 -4.35 -6.19 -7.67
N ALA A 117 -3.44 -6.94 -7.07
CA ALA A 117 -3.07 -8.27 -7.52
C ALA A 117 -3.09 -9.27 -6.38
N MET A 118 -3.35 -10.53 -6.69
CA MET A 118 -3.41 -11.62 -5.71
C MET A 118 -2.58 -12.82 -6.15
N ALA A 119 -1.89 -13.42 -5.17
CA ALA A 119 -1.23 -14.71 -5.33
C ALA A 119 -2.25 -15.87 -5.34
N PRO A 120 -1.95 -16.98 -6.01
CA PRO A 120 -2.77 -18.18 -5.92
C PRO A 120 -2.90 -18.68 -4.47
N GLY A 121 -4.15 -18.95 -4.03
CA GLY A 121 -4.45 -19.40 -2.68
C GLY A 121 -4.49 -18.27 -1.62
N SER A 122 -4.34 -17.03 -2.02
CA SER A 122 -4.55 -15.88 -1.14
C SER A 122 -6.04 -15.56 -0.97
N ARG A 123 -6.36 -14.66 -0.02
CA ARG A 123 -7.73 -14.23 0.26
C ARG A 123 -7.79 -12.76 0.65
N ILE A 124 -8.95 -12.14 0.43
CA ILE A 124 -9.22 -10.74 0.72
C ILE A 124 -10.61 -10.59 1.35
N GLY A 125 -10.79 -9.71 2.33
CA GLY A 125 -12.09 -9.43 2.94
C GLY A 125 -12.06 -9.32 4.47
N ALA A 126 -13.17 -9.71 5.12
CA ALA A 126 -13.40 -9.63 6.58
C ALA A 126 -13.06 -8.23 7.13
N ALA A 127 -13.62 -7.17 6.51
CA ALA A 127 -13.25 -5.79 6.76
C ALA A 127 -14.22 -5.04 7.69
N SER A 128 -15.07 -5.74 8.43
CA SER A 128 -15.96 -5.13 9.42
C SER A 128 -15.17 -4.46 10.53
N PRO A 129 -15.49 -3.20 10.88
CA PRO A 129 -14.82 -2.51 11.97
C PRO A 129 -15.20 -3.13 13.32
N ILE A 130 -14.19 -3.43 14.14
CA ILE A 130 -14.36 -3.92 15.50
C ILE A 130 -13.79 -2.93 16.51
N SER A 131 -14.41 -2.84 17.70
CA SER A 131 -13.88 -2.05 18.80
C SER A 131 -12.90 -2.86 19.63
N THR A 132 -11.74 -2.28 19.92
CA THR A 132 -10.75 -2.84 20.85
C THR A 132 -10.92 -2.34 22.29
N GLN A 133 -11.85 -1.41 22.54
CA GLN A 133 -12.06 -0.76 23.85
C GLN A 133 -13.35 -1.17 24.56
N GLY A 134 -13.94 -2.30 24.17
CA GLY A 134 -15.20 -2.80 24.69
C GLY A 134 -16.38 -2.61 23.73
N ASP A 135 -17.59 -3.01 24.16
CA ASP A 135 -18.78 -2.97 23.32
C ASP A 135 -19.19 -1.53 23.02
N LEU A 136 -19.30 -1.21 21.73
CA LEU A 136 -19.87 0.04 21.26
C LEU A 136 -21.41 -0.01 21.44
N SER A 137 -22.04 1.15 21.66
CA SER A 137 -23.49 1.21 21.53
C SER A 137 -23.89 0.82 20.09
N GLU A 138 -25.06 0.18 19.94
CA GLU A 138 -25.57 -0.24 18.63
C GLU A 138 -25.60 0.91 17.62
N THR A 139 -25.95 2.12 18.06
CA THR A 139 -25.94 3.32 17.21
C THR A 139 -24.55 3.69 16.73
N LEU A 140 -23.54 3.58 17.59
CA LEU A 140 -22.14 3.92 17.23
C LEU A 140 -21.56 2.86 16.30
N GLN A 141 -21.80 1.58 16.59
CA GLN A 141 -21.40 0.46 15.71
C GLN A 141 -22.01 0.63 14.32
N LYS A 142 -23.30 0.92 14.24
CA LYS A 142 -23.98 1.15 12.95
C LYS A 142 -23.39 2.33 12.18
N LYS A 143 -23.11 3.46 12.85
CA LYS A 143 -22.47 4.62 12.21
C LYS A 143 -21.09 4.25 11.65
N LEU A 144 -20.28 3.59 12.46
CA LEU A 144 -18.93 3.19 12.05
C LEU A 144 -18.98 2.23 10.86
N THR A 145 -19.85 1.22 10.89
CA THR A 145 -20.01 0.28 9.77
C THR A 145 -20.46 0.99 8.50
N GLN A 146 -21.44 1.90 8.58
CA GLN A 146 -21.93 2.62 7.41
C GLN A 146 -20.90 3.57 6.81
N ASP A 147 -20.12 4.27 7.64
CA ASP A 147 -19.03 5.14 7.18
C ASP A 147 -17.93 4.34 6.49
N THR A 148 -17.52 3.25 7.13
CA THR A 148 -16.51 2.32 6.59
C THR A 148 -16.98 1.66 5.28
N ALA A 149 -18.25 1.27 5.20
CA ALA A 149 -18.86 0.73 3.98
C ALA A 149 -18.90 1.76 2.84
N ALA A 150 -19.23 3.01 3.13
CA ALA A 150 -19.20 4.09 2.14
C ALA A 150 -17.77 4.32 1.62
N ARG A 151 -16.78 4.29 2.51
CA ARG A 151 -15.35 4.46 2.15
C ARG A 151 -14.91 3.38 1.19
N ILE A 152 -15.16 2.11 1.48
CA ILE A 152 -14.70 0.99 0.64
C ILE A 152 -15.41 0.95 -0.71
N ARG A 153 -16.71 1.29 -0.79
CA ARG A 153 -17.40 1.46 -2.07
C ARG A 153 -16.76 2.52 -2.92
N SER A 154 -16.46 3.70 -2.33
CA SER A 154 -15.80 4.79 -3.03
C SER A 154 -14.42 4.40 -3.58
N LEU A 155 -13.65 3.56 -2.85
CA LEU A 155 -12.37 3.05 -3.34
C LEU A 155 -12.57 2.07 -4.52
N ALA A 156 -13.57 1.19 -4.44
CA ALA A 156 -13.88 0.25 -5.50
C ALA A 156 -14.34 0.97 -6.77
N ASP A 157 -15.27 1.94 -6.65
CA ASP A 157 -15.75 2.78 -7.75
C ASP A 157 -14.60 3.54 -8.43
N LEU A 158 -13.76 4.22 -7.63
CA LEU A 158 -12.61 4.98 -8.13
C LEU A 158 -11.68 4.13 -9.01
N ARG A 159 -11.58 2.84 -8.73
CA ARG A 159 -10.70 1.89 -9.43
C ARG A 159 -11.43 0.99 -10.42
N GLY A 160 -12.76 1.19 -10.61
CA GLY A 160 -13.58 0.38 -11.51
C GLY A 160 -13.75 -1.07 -11.07
N ARG A 161 -13.71 -1.33 -9.76
CA ARG A 161 -13.85 -2.65 -9.15
C ARG A 161 -15.28 -2.88 -8.63
N ASN A 162 -15.57 -4.09 -8.17
CA ASN A 162 -16.89 -4.48 -7.71
C ASN A 162 -17.25 -3.81 -6.38
N GLU A 163 -18.10 -2.79 -6.42
CA GLU A 163 -18.56 -2.04 -5.23
C GLU A 163 -19.40 -2.90 -4.29
N ILE A 164 -20.25 -3.78 -4.83
CA ILE A 164 -21.15 -4.63 -4.03
C ILE A 164 -20.32 -5.64 -3.23
N ALA A 165 -19.35 -6.30 -3.88
CA ALA A 165 -18.46 -7.23 -3.21
C ALA A 165 -17.56 -6.50 -2.21
N ALA A 166 -17.06 -5.30 -2.53
CA ALA A 166 -16.26 -4.48 -1.63
C ALA A 166 -17.05 -4.11 -0.37
N GLU A 167 -18.29 -3.60 -0.51
CA GLU A 167 -19.17 -3.27 0.60
C GLU A 167 -19.46 -4.48 1.50
N ALA A 168 -19.70 -5.64 0.90
CA ALA A 168 -20.01 -6.87 1.63
C ALA A 168 -18.85 -7.35 2.50
N THR A 169 -17.58 -7.01 2.16
CA THR A 169 -16.46 -7.30 3.06
C THR A 169 -16.57 -6.55 4.38
N VAL A 170 -17.26 -5.40 4.41
CA VAL A 170 -17.49 -4.57 5.60
C VAL A 170 -18.80 -4.93 6.29
N VAL A 171 -19.91 -4.96 5.56
CA VAL A 171 -21.25 -5.09 6.15
C VAL A 171 -21.53 -6.52 6.58
N GLU A 172 -21.11 -7.49 5.77
CA GLU A 172 -21.36 -8.92 5.95
C GLU A 172 -20.10 -9.70 6.38
N ALA A 173 -18.96 -9.00 6.54
CA ALA A 173 -17.66 -9.60 6.83
C ALA A 173 -17.25 -10.69 5.81
N LEU A 174 -17.71 -10.62 4.57
CA LEU A 174 -17.38 -11.61 3.55
C LEU A 174 -15.88 -11.58 3.23
N SER A 175 -15.39 -12.75 2.85
CA SER A 175 -14.03 -12.93 2.34
C SER A 175 -14.07 -13.72 1.03
N PHE A 176 -13.23 -13.32 0.09
CA PHE A 176 -13.11 -13.94 -1.22
C PHE A 176 -11.74 -14.57 -1.39
N THR A 177 -11.70 -15.73 -2.01
CA THR A 177 -10.45 -16.34 -2.51
C THR A 177 -9.94 -15.53 -3.69
N ASP A 178 -8.67 -15.73 -4.07
CA ASP A 178 -8.07 -15.10 -5.25
C ASP A 178 -8.91 -15.33 -6.52
N GLN A 179 -9.40 -16.56 -6.72
CA GLN A 179 -10.20 -16.89 -7.92
C GLN A 179 -11.58 -16.23 -7.93
N GLU A 180 -12.24 -16.14 -6.77
CA GLU A 180 -13.53 -15.44 -6.65
C GLU A 180 -13.35 -13.93 -6.82
N ALA A 181 -12.33 -13.34 -6.19
CA ALA A 181 -12.02 -11.92 -6.27
C ALA A 181 -11.65 -11.48 -7.70
N LEU A 182 -11.01 -12.35 -8.49
CA LEU A 182 -10.72 -12.15 -9.91
C LEU A 182 -11.94 -12.39 -10.83
N GLY A 183 -13.08 -12.88 -10.31
CA GLY A 183 -14.24 -13.28 -11.10
C GLY A 183 -14.01 -14.52 -11.95
N LEU A 184 -13.01 -15.35 -11.63
CA LEU A 184 -12.64 -16.58 -12.35
C LEU A 184 -13.31 -17.83 -11.77
N ALA A 185 -13.73 -17.78 -10.51
CA ALA A 185 -14.50 -18.83 -9.86
C ALA A 185 -15.85 -18.27 -9.33
N PRO A 186 -16.87 -19.12 -9.23
CA PRO A 186 -18.16 -18.73 -8.67
C PRO A 186 -18.01 -18.53 -7.14
N ILE A 187 -18.62 -17.46 -6.63
CA ILE A 187 -18.81 -17.29 -5.18
C ILE A 187 -19.86 -18.30 -4.66
N PRO A 188 -19.84 -18.62 -3.36
CA PRO A 188 -20.85 -19.48 -2.75
C PRO A 188 -22.29 -19.01 -3.04
N ALA A 189 -23.22 -19.94 -3.26
CA ALA A 189 -24.62 -19.61 -3.58
C ALA A 189 -25.29 -18.77 -2.47
N SER A 190 -24.91 -18.97 -1.19
CA SER A 190 -25.34 -18.14 -0.07
C SER A 190 -24.93 -16.67 -0.26
N ASP A 191 -23.71 -16.45 -0.67
CA ASP A 191 -23.12 -15.11 -0.82
C ASP A 191 -23.69 -14.43 -2.07
N GLN A 192 -23.86 -15.19 -3.18
CA GLN A 192 -24.54 -14.70 -4.37
C GLN A 192 -25.95 -14.19 -4.05
N GLN A 193 -26.73 -14.95 -3.28
CA GLN A 193 -28.07 -14.57 -2.84
C GLN A 193 -28.05 -13.35 -1.92
N LEU A 194 -27.11 -13.32 -0.97
CA LEU A 194 -26.95 -12.21 -0.02
C LEU A 194 -26.62 -10.90 -0.73
N LEU A 195 -25.76 -10.97 -1.76
CA LEU A 195 -25.35 -9.83 -2.57
C LEU A 195 -26.36 -9.44 -3.66
N GLY A 196 -27.41 -10.23 -3.88
CA GLY A 196 -28.42 -9.99 -4.91
C GLY A 196 -27.86 -10.02 -6.33
N LEU A 197 -26.81 -10.83 -6.59
CA LEU A 197 -26.15 -10.90 -7.89
C LEU A 197 -26.86 -11.88 -8.81
N ASP A 198 -27.07 -11.49 -10.06
CA ASP A 198 -27.63 -12.35 -11.11
C ASP A 198 -26.66 -13.46 -11.54
N SER A 199 -25.34 -13.23 -11.38
CA SER A 199 -24.27 -14.16 -11.71
C SER A 199 -23.46 -14.54 -10.49
N PRO A 200 -23.01 -15.80 -10.35
CA PRO A 200 -22.10 -16.19 -9.27
C PRO A 200 -20.66 -15.69 -9.46
N TYR A 201 -20.36 -15.11 -10.61
CA TYR A 201 -19.04 -14.55 -10.91
C TYR A 201 -19.07 -13.04 -10.69
N LEU A 202 -18.07 -12.50 -9.97
CA LEU A 202 -17.95 -11.06 -9.77
C LEU A 202 -17.61 -10.35 -11.09
N SER A 203 -18.47 -9.42 -11.51
CA SER A 203 -18.26 -8.59 -12.68
C SER A 203 -18.81 -7.17 -12.43
N PRO A 204 -17.93 -6.13 -12.39
CA PRO A 204 -16.47 -6.24 -12.52
C PRO A 204 -15.85 -7.07 -11.38
N PRO A 205 -14.60 -7.54 -11.52
CA PRO A 205 -13.90 -8.25 -10.44
C PRO A 205 -13.56 -7.33 -9.27
N LEU A 206 -13.21 -7.90 -8.11
CA LEU A 206 -12.78 -7.16 -6.92
C LEU A 206 -11.30 -6.77 -7.00
N VAL A 207 -10.49 -7.54 -7.71
CA VAL A 207 -9.05 -7.28 -7.95
C VAL A 207 -8.71 -7.45 -9.43
N ASP A 208 -7.61 -6.84 -9.87
CA ASP A 208 -7.31 -6.67 -11.30
C ASP A 208 -6.50 -7.81 -11.90
N LEU A 209 -5.60 -8.44 -11.14
CA LEU A 209 -4.62 -9.41 -11.62
C LEU A 209 -4.42 -10.59 -10.67
N GLY A 210 -4.20 -11.77 -11.25
CA GLY A 210 -3.62 -12.92 -10.57
C GLY A 210 -2.16 -13.10 -11.00
N ALA A 211 -1.24 -13.24 -10.04
CA ALA A 211 0.17 -13.48 -10.32
C ALA A 211 0.74 -14.51 -9.35
N LYS A 212 1.56 -15.45 -9.83
CA LYS A 212 2.13 -16.50 -8.98
C LYS A 212 3.25 -15.99 -8.06
N ASP A 213 3.90 -14.90 -8.43
CA ASP A 213 5.01 -14.26 -7.75
C ASP A 213 5.18 -12.82 -8.24
N VAL A 214 6.01 -12.05 -7.54
CA VAL A 214 6.28 -10.64 -7.87
C VAL A 214 6.88 -10.49 -9.27
N ASP A 215 7.73 -11.42 -9.74
CA ASP A 215 8.33 -11.32 -11.08
C ASP A 215 7.27 -11.49 -12.18
N SER A 216 6.35 -12.44 -12.00
CA SER A 216 5.23 -12.60 -12.94
C SER A 216 4.24 -11.44 -12.88
N LEU A 217 4.08 -10.79 -11.73
CA LEU A 217 3.31 -9.56 -11.60
C LEU A 217 3.97 -8.41 -12.38
N ILE A 218 5.26 -8.18 -12.17
CA ILE A 218 6.00 -7.10 -12.86
C ILE A 218 5.91 -7.27 -14.38
N ALA A 219 6.01 -8.51 -14.87
CA ALA A 219 5.86 -8.80 -16.30
C ALA A 219 4.45 -8.45 -16.83
N GLN A 220 3.39 -8.65 -16.02
CA GLN A 220 2.01 -8.30 -16.38
C GLN A 220 1.71 -6.79 -16.25
N LEU A 221 2.50 -6.05 -15.48
CA LEU A 221 2.37 -4.60 -15.33
C LEU A 221 2.89 -3.85 -16.56
N ASN A 222 3.81 -4.43 -17.31
CA ASN A 222 4.43 -3.77 -18.46
C ASN A 222 3.41 -3.36 -19.53
N GLY A 223 3.40 -2.09 -19.90
CA GLY A 223 2.47 -1.51 -20.87
C GLY A 223 1.07 -1.21 -20.30
N ARG A 224 0.81 -1.52 -19.02
CA ARG A 224 -0.49 -1.23 -18.39
C ARG A 224 -0.60 0.26 -18.08
N THR A 225 -1.74 0.86 -18.45
CA THR A 225 -2.02 2.27 -18.17
C THR A 225 -2.95 2.37 -16.96
N VAL A 226 -2.59 3.22 -16.02
CA VAL A 226 -3.35 3.52 -14.78
C VAL A 226 -3.53 5.01 -14.60
N ASN A 227 -4.56 5.42 -13.86
CA ASN A 227 -4.76 6.82 -13.50
C ASN A 227 -4.04 7.11 -12.18
N VAL A 228 -3.01 7.95 -12.23
CA VAL A 228 -2.21 8.39 -11.08
C VAL A 228 -2.41 9.90 -10.92
N ALA A 229 -2.98 10.33 -9.79
CA ALA A 229 -3.26 11.75 -9.50
C ALA A 229 -3.99 12.50 -10.64
N GLY A 230 -4.87 11.80 -11.37
CA GLY A 230 -5.65 12.38 -12.49
C GLY A 230 -4.96 12.29 -13.86
N GLU A 231 -3.73 11.79 -13.93
CA GLU A 231 -3.00 11.61 -15.18
C GLU A 231 -2.93 10.13 -15.59
N GLN A 232 -2.96 9.86 -16.89
CA GLN A 232 -2.79 8.50 -17.43
C GLN A 232 -1.30 8.17 -17.50
N VAL A 233 -0.84 7.23 -16.67
CA VAL A 233 0.54 6.78 -16.60
C VAL A 233 0.63 5.36 -17.13
N THR A 234 1.49 5.11 -18.11
CA THR A 234 1.80 3.77 -18.59
C THR A 234 3.00 3.22 -17.84
N ILE A 235 2.81 2.11 -17.15
CA ILE A 235 3.84 1.41 -16.40
C ILE A 235 4.79 0.76 -17.40
N ASN A 236 6.06 1.13 -17.36
CA ASN A 236 7.11 0.53 -18.18
C ASN A 236 8.09 -0.22 -17.29
N THR A 237 8.01 -1.54 -17.33
CA THR A 237 8.88 -2.44 -16.58
C THR A 237 9.85 -3.20 -17.47
N GLU A 238 10.05 -2.79 -18.73
CA GLU A 238 11.01 -3.43 -19.63
C GLU A 238 12.44 -3.26 -19.10
N GLY A 239 13.14 -4.38 -18.91
CA GLY A 239 14.51 -4.36 -18.36
C GLY A 239 14.59 -3.87 -16.91
N TYR A 240 13.53 -4.00 -16.14
CA TYR A 240 13.42 -3.49 -14.77
C TYR A 240 14.53 -3.97 -13.83
N VAL A 241 14.82 -3.12 -12.85
CA VAL A 241 15.66 -3.43 -11.70
C VAL A 241 14.78 -3.44 -10.46
N LYS A 242 14.77 -4.57 -9.74
CA LYS A 242 14.08 -4.64 -8.44
C LYS A 242 14.92 -3.94 -7.38
N ASN A 243 14.28 -3.08 -6.62
CA ASN A 243 14.86 -2.45 -5.46
C ASN A 243 14.04 -2.77 -4.21
N ASP A 244 14.60 -3.59 -3.32
CA ASP A 244 13.95 -3.94 -2.06
C ASP A 244 14.13 -2.80 -1.05
N VAL A 245 13.08 -2.01 -0.86
CA VAL A 245 13.05 -0.93 0.13
C VAL A 245 12.63 -1.51 1.48
N GLY A 246 13.58 -1.96 2.27
CA GLY A 246 13.31 -2.56 3.57
C GLY A 246 12.92 -1.55 4.65
N MET A 247 12.26 -2.02 5.72
CA MET A 247 12.05 -1.23 6.93
C MET A 247 13.36 -0.83 7.58
N SER A 248 13.45 0.41 8.04
CA SER A 248 14.56 0.90 8.88
C SER A 248 14.58 0.15 10.23
N THR A 249 15.71 0.21 10.92
CA THR A 249 15.87 -0.40 12.27
C THR A 249 14.83 0.14 13.26
N ILE A 250 14.52 1.43 13.18
CA ILE A 250 13.54 2.08 14.06
C ILE A 250 12.12 1.59 13.74
N GLU A 251 11.74 1.50 12.44
CA GLU A 251 10.44 0.98 12.04
C GLU A 251 10.25 -0.47 12.46
N LYS A 252 11.27 -1.33 12.29
CA LYS A 252 11.26 -2.73 12.77
C LYS A 252 11.09 -2.81 14.28
N PHE A 253 11.81 -1.98 15.02
CA PHE A 253 11.69 -1.93 16.49
C PHE A 253 10.28 -1.49 16.90
N LEU A 254 9.75 -0.42 16.31
CA LEU A 254 8.41 0.08 16.62
C LEU A 254 7.33 -0.93 16.24
N GLN A 255 7.47 -1.63 15.10
CA GLN A 255 6.56 -2.71 14.72
C GLN A 255 6.60 -3.85 15.75
N ALA A 256 7.81 -4.26 16.17
CA ALA A 256 7.96 -5.36 17.13
C ALA A 256 7.30 -5.03 18.48
N ILE A 257 7.51 -3.83 19.04
CA ILE A 257 6.89 -3.44 20.31
C ILE A 257 5.39 -3.16 20.21
N SER A 258 4.87 -2.97 19.00
CA SER A 258 3.42 -2.84 18.76
C SER A 258 2.70 -4.19 18.77
N ASN A 259 3.45 -5.31 18.69
CA ASN A 259 2.86 -6.64 18.85
C ASN A 259 2.43 -6.85 20.32
N PRO A 260 1.16 -7.20 20.58
CA PRO A 260 0.63 -7.34 21.93
C PRO A 260 1.41 -8.34 22.80
N ASP A 261 1.84 -9.46 22.21
CA ASP A 261 2.59 -10.49 22.97
C ASP A 261 3.94 -9.96 23.44
N ILE A 262 4.65 -9.23 22.58
CA ILE A 262 5.92 -8.59 22.93
C ILE A 262 5.69 -7.48 23.96
N ALA A 263 4.65 -6.67 23.78
CA ALA A 263 4.31 -5.61 24.72
C ALA A 263 4.00 -6.17 26.13
N TYR A 264 3.25 -7.27 26.23
CA TYR A 264 2.98 -7.94 27.51
C TYR A 264 4.25 -8.50 28.17
N VAL A 265 5.15 -9.10 27.41
CA VAL A 265 6.44 -9.59 27.94
C VAL A 265 7.28 -8.43 28.46
N LEU A 266 7.40 -7.35 27.68
CA LEU A 266 8.16 -6.16 28.08
C LEU A 266 7.55 -5.48 29.31
N LEU A 267 6.24 -5.37 29.39
CA LEU A 267 5.54 -4.83 30.55
C LEU A 267 5.78 -5.69 31.79
N SER A 268 5.70 -7.02 31.66
CA SER A 268 5.96 -7.95 32.76
C SER A 268 7.38 -7.83 33.29
N LEU A 269 8.37 -7.74 32.38
CA LEU A 269 9.77 -7.52 32.75
C LEU A 269 9.97 -6.17 33.41
N ALA A 270 9.33 -5.10 32.94
CA ALA A 270 9.38 -3.79 33.53
C ALA A 270 8.82 -3.78 34.98
N VAL A 271 7.67 -4.45 35.18
CA VAL A 271 7.08 -4.58 36.54
C VAL A 271 8.01 -5.35 37.48
N ILE A 272 8.59 -6.48 37.00
CA ILE A 272 9.57 -7.24 37.80
C ILE A 272 10.79 -6.38 38.15
N ALA A 273 11.30 -5.63 37.15
CA ALA A 273 12.45 -4.73 37.38
C ALA A 273 12.12 -3.65 38.42
N LEU A 274 10.95 -3.05 38.38
CA LEU A 274 10.48 -2.08 39.38
C LEU A 274 10.36 -2.69 40.77
N ILE A 275 9.85 -3.91 40.91
CA ILE A 275 9.75 -4.62 42.18
C ILE A 275 11.15 -4.91 42.74
N LEU A 276 12.07 -5.38 41.89
CA LEU A 276 13.45 -5.65 42.31
C LEU A 276 14.17 -4.36 42.76
N GLU A 277 13.99 -3.27 42.03
CA GLU A 277 14.55 -1.96 42.41
C GLU A 277 13.98 -1.45 43.75
N PHE A 278 12.67 -1.69 43.98
CA PHE A 278 12.04 -1.31 45.25
C PHE A 278 12.56 -2.14 46.45
N ILE A 279 12.82 -3.43 46.23
CA ILE A 279 13.33 -4.33 47.29
C ILE A 279 14.84 -4.14 47.51
N HIS A 280 15.60 -3.88 46.44
CA HIS A 280 17.05 -3.69 46.44
C HIS A 280 17.42 -2.42 45.68
N PRO A 281 17.26 -1.23 46.30
CA PRO A 281 17.59 0.04 45.65
C PRO A 281 19.00 0.06 45.08
N GLY A 282 19.18 0.45 43.84
CA GLY A 282 20.46 0.47 43.12
C GLY A 282 20.87 -0.83 42.43
N ALA A 283 20.01 -1.85 42.43
CA ALA A 283 20.29 -3.13 41.74
C ALA A 283 20.23 -3.03 40.22
N ILE A 284 19.32 -2.23 39.70
CA ILE A 284 19.07 -2.09 38.25
C ILE A 284 19.45 -0.72 37.73
N LEU A 285 19.25 0.34 38.55
CA LEU A 285 19.60 1.73 38.25
C LEU A 285 20.68 2.25 39.21
N PRO A 286 21.93 1.73 39.16
CA PRO A 286 22.99 2.22 40.00
C PRO A 286 23.30 3.67 39.62
N GLY A 287 23.00 4.61 40.52
CA GLY A 287 23.35 6.02 40.38
C GLY A 287 22.20 6.99 40.14
N VAL A 288 20.94 6.59 40.31
CA VAL A 288 19.77 7.49 40.33
C VAL A 288 19.40 7.91 41.78
N VAL A 289 20.30 7.74 42.74
CA VAL A 289 20.15 8.23 44.12
C VAL A 289 21.03 9.44 44.34
#